data_f6206454576fb45113acdf9d6f87b0dd
#
_entry.id   f6206454576fb45113acdf9d6f87b0dd
#
_cell.length_a   1.000
_cell.length_b   1.000
_cell.length_c   1.000
_cell.angle_alpha   90.00
_cell.angle_beta   90.00
_cell.angle_gamma   90.00
#
_symmetry.space_group_name_H-M   'P 1'
#
loop_
_entity.id
_entity.type
_entity.pdbx_description
1 polymer ?
#
loop_
_entity_poly.entity_id
_entity_poly.type
_entity_poly.pdbx_seq_one_letter_code
_entity_poly.pdbx_strand_id
1 'polypeptide(L)'
;AQQLKVIMSKCNTEQWLNPLNQAMTQFEINTPSRIAAFLAQIAHESAETTILTENLNYSALRLTQVWPQRFPRLETAQPYAKNPEKLANFVYAGRGGNGNAASGNGWRYRGRGLFQLTTKDNYRLAGQALNLPLVEKPDLVISPEVAALTAAQFWQRLGLNSLADHQVGDNDEKDFEKISIKINGGKVGLTERKKYWQLAKKTLGA
;
A
#
# COMPACT_ATOMS: atom_id res chain seq x y z
N ALA A 1 -15.49 3.51 15.49
CA ALA A 1 -15.65 4.63 14.54
C ALA A 1 -14.88 5.88 14.99
N GLN A 2 -15.13 6.38 16.21
CA GLN A 2 -14.50 7.62 16.71
C GLN A 2 -12.95 7.56 16.70
N GLN A 3 -12.35 6.50 17.23
CA GLN A 3 -10.89 6.31 17.21
C GLN A 3 -10.33 6.32 15.79
N LEU A 4 -10.97 5.62 14.86
CA LEU A 4 -10.56 5.61 13.46
C LEU A 4 -10.59 7.01 12.84
N LYS A 5 -11.64 7.80 13.15
CA LYS A 5 -11.79 9.18 12.68
C LYS A 5 -10.74 10.13 13.25
N VAL A 6 -10.30 9.90 14.50
CA VAL A 6 -9.21 10.66 15.12
C VAL A 6 -7.88 10.35 14.42
N ILE A 7 -7.58 9.08 14.13
CA ILE A 7 -6.33 8.65 13.51
C ILE A 7 -6.28 9.05 12.03
N MET A 8 -7.39 8.90 11.31
CA MET A 8 -7.51 9.18 9.88
C MET A 8 -8.73 10.09 9.64
N SER A 9 -8.52 11.40 9.71
CA SER A 9 -9.58 12.40 9.64
C SER A 9 -10.33 12.44 8.31
N LYS A 10 -9.70 12.02 7.22
CA LYS A 10 -10.30 11.94 5.87
C LYS A 10 -10.99 10.61 5.60
N CYS A 11 -10.76 9.60 6.44
CA CYS A 11 -11.34 8.28 6.28
C CYS A 11 -12.87 8.32 6.36
N ASN A 12 -13.56 7.70 5.41
CA ASN A 12 -14.98 7.40 5.53
C ASN A 12 -15.18 6.22 6.49
N THR A 13 -15.44 6.52 7.77
CA THR A 13 -15.52 5.50 8.81
C THR A 13 -16.69 4.53 8.64
N GLU A 14 -17.79 4.94 8.02
CA GLU A 14 -18.92 4.05 7.73
C GLU A 14 -18.51 2.95 6.73
N GLN A 15 -17.72 3.31 5.75
CA GLN A 15 -17.24 2.40 4.72
C GLN A 15 -16.08 1.51 5.20
N TRP A 16 -15.17 2.04 6.03
CA TRP A 16 -13.90 1.37 6.32
C TRP A 16 -13.82 0.66 7.66
N LEU A 17 -14.69 0.99 8.64
CA LEU A 17 -14.56 0.43 9.99
C LEU A 17 -14.69 -1.08 10.01
N ASN A 18 -15.74 -1.62 9.40
CA ASN A 18 -15.97 -3.07 9.39
C ASN A 18 -14.93 -3.83 8.57
N PRO A 19 -14.58 -3.43 7.33
CA PRO A 19 -13.51 -4.05 6.57
C PRO A 19 -12.16 -4.09 7.31
N LEU A 20 -11.75 -2.99 7.91
CA LEU A 20 -10.50 -2.94 8.66
C LEU A 20 -10.54 -3.84 9.90
N ASN A 21 -11.63 -3.82 10.67
CA ASN A 21 -11.76 -4.68 11.85
C ASN A 21 -11.73 -6.16 11.47
N GLN A 22 -12.46 -6.57 10.43
CA GLN A 22 -12.46 -7.95 9.95
C GLN A 22 -11.06 -8.41 9.51
N ALA A 23 -10.39 -7.60 8.69
CA ALA A 23 -9.04 -7.91 8.24
C ALA A 23 -8.04 -7.97 9.40
N MET A 24 -8.07 -7.02 10.32
CA MET A 24 -7.20 -6.99 11.50
C MET A 24 -7.43 -8.22 12.40
N THR A 25 -8.69 -8.61 12.61
CA THR A 25 -9.02 -9.81 13.39
C THR A 25 -8.49 -11.07 12.72
N GLN A 26 -8.72 -11.22 11.41
CA GLN A 26 -8.29 -12.40 10.65
C GLN A 26 -6.77 -12.59 10.66
N PHE A 27 -6.00 -11.51 10.67
CA PHE A 27 -4.54 -11.53 10.62
C PHE A 27 -3.86 -11.21 11.95
N GLU A 28 -4.58 -11.35 13.07
CA GLU A 28 -4.06 -11.17 14.44
C GLU A 28 -3.43 -9.81 14.70
N ILE A 29 -3.90 -8.77 14.01
CA ILE A 29 -3.55 -7.37 14.28
C ILE A 29 -4.50 -6.88 15.39
N ASN A 30 -4.35 -7.42 16.61
CA ASN A 30 -5.36 -7.37 17.65
C ASN A 30 -4.89 -6.74 18.98
N THR A 31 -3.66 -6.27 19.05
CA THR A 31 -3.17 -5.46 20.19
C THR A 31 -3.18 -3.97 19.84
N PRO A 32 -3.32 -3.07 20.83
CA PRO A 32 -3.24 -1.62 20.57
C PRO A 32 -1.98 -1.21 19.78
N SER A 33 -0.82 -1.79 20.11
CA SER A 33 0.46 -1.50 19.43
C SER A 33 0.46 -1.96 17.97
N ARG A 34 -0.03 -3.19 17.68
CA ARG A 34 -0.16 -3.71 16.30
C ARG A 34 -1.12 -2.87 15.48
N ILE A 35 -2.28 -2.55 16.04
CA ILE A 35 -3.31 -1.72 15.39
C ILE A 35 -2.76 -0.33 15.10
N ALA A 36 -2.08 0.30 16.08
CA ALA A 36 -1.49 1.63 15.90
C ALA A 36 -0.46 1.66 14.77
N ALA A 37 0.44 0.68 14.72
CA ALA A 37 1.46 0.58 13.68
C ALA A 37 0.84 0.31 12.30
N PHE A 38 -0.13 -0.60 12.20
CA PHE A 38 -0.82 -0.94 10.96
C PHE A 38 -1.61 0.25 10.40
N LEU A 39 -2.43 0.91 11.23
CA LEU A 39 -3.22 2.07 10.79
C LEU A 39 -2.34 3.26 10.39
N ALA A 40 -1.21 3.47 11.06
CA ALA A 40 -0.26 4.52 10.68
C ALA A 40 0.32 4.32 9.28
N GLN A 41 0.64 3.09 8.92
CA GLN A 41 1.13 2.75 7.58
C GLN A 41 0.02 2.93 6.54
N ILE A 42 -1.20 2.45 6.81
CA ILE A 42 -2.36 2.67 5.94
C ILE A 42 -2.62 4.15 5.72
N ALA A 43 -2.64 4.94 6.79
CA ALA A 43 -2.91 6.38 6.71
C ALA A 43 -1.96 7.09 5.75
N HIS A 44 -0.67 6.76 5.83
CA HIS A 44 0.33 7.35 4.93
C HIS A 44 0.22 6.82 3.50
N GLU A 45 0.20 5.49 3.30
CA GLU A 45 0.25 4.86 1.98
C GLU A 45 -0.98 5.16 1.12
N SER A 46 -2.15 5.26 1.72
CA SER A 46 -3.43 5.46 1.03
C SER A 46 -4.02 6.87 1.18
N ALA A 47 -3.25 7.83 1.70
CA ALA A 47 -3.76 9.16 2.06
C ALA A 47 -5.05 9.06 2.89
N GLU A 48 -4.99 8.31 3.99
CA GLU A 48 -6.13 8.06 4.89
C GLU A 48 -7.32 7.34 4.20
N THR A 49 -7.02 6.34 3.40
CA THR A 49 -7.98 5.52 2.62
C THR A 49 -8.64 6.22 1.42
N THR A 50 -8.18 7.41 1.06
CA THR A 50 -8.76 8.18 -0.06
C THR A 50 -8.15 7.85 -1.42
N ILE A 51 -6.95 7.27 -1.46
CA ILE A 51 -6.24 6.91 -2.69
C ILE A 51 -5.98 5.40 -2.70
N LEU A 52 -6.69 4.68 -3.56
CA LEU A 52 -6.62 3.21 -3.69
C LEU A 52 -6.06 2.75 -5.04
N THR A 53 -5.67 3.66 -5.90
CA THR A 53 -5.06 3.35 -7.20
C THR A 53 -3.95 4.35 -7.47
N GLU A 54 -2.80 3.85 -7.93
CA GLU A 54 -1.68 4.72 -8.28
C GLU A 54 -2.04 5.71 -9.39
N ASN A 55 -1.54 6.94 -9.27
CA ASN A 55 -1.71 7.95 -10.30
C ASN A 55 -0.54 7.86 -11.29
N LEU A 56 -0.83 7.43 -12.51
CA LEU A 56 0.13 7.32 -13.62
C LEU A 56 -0.04 8.44 -14.66
N ASN A 57 -0.80 9.47 -14.34
CA ASN A 57 -1.05 10.60 -15.25
C ASN A 57 0.04 11.68 -15.13
N TYR A 58 1.20 11.42 -15.68
CA TYR A 58 2.37 12.30 -15.62
C TYR A 58 2.52 13.18 -16.87
N SER A 59 3.10 14.38 -16.73
CA SER A 59 3.64 15.16 -17.84
C SER A 59 4.99 14.57 -18.29
N ALA A 60 5.42 14.88 -19.53
CA ALA A 60 6.72 14.45 -20.03
C ALA A 60 7.88 14.91 -19.12
N LEU A 61 7.83 16.17 -18.66
CA LEU A 61 8.82 16.69 -17.72
C LEU A 61 8.83 15.90 -16.41
N ARG A 62 7.66 15.57 -15.87
CA ARG A 62 7.58 14.80 -14.62
C ARG A 62 8.11 13.38 -14.79
N LEU A 63 7.90 12.74 -15.95
CA LEU A 63 8.46 11.43 -16.26
C LEU A 63 9.98 11.40 -16.23
N THR A 64 10.64 12.44 -16.77
CA THR A 64 12.13 12.55 -16.72
C THR A 64 12.65 12.71 -15.29
N GLN A 65 11.87 13.27 -14.39
CA GLN A 65 12.23 13.42 -12.97
C GLN A 65 11.99 12.15 -12.16
N VAL A 66 10.90 11.44 -12.42
CA VAL A 66 10.52 10.23 -11.67
C VAL A 66 11.30 9.01 -12.12
N TRP A 67 11.54 8.88 -13.42
CA TRP A 67 12.28 7.76 -14.01
C TRP A 67 13.36 8.24 -14.97
N PRO A 68 14.40 8.96 -14.49
CA PRO A 68 15.44 9.56 -15.35
C PRO A 68 16.20 8.54 -16.18
N GLN A 69 16.38 7.31 -15.69
CA GLN A 69 17.04 6.24 -16.43
C GLN A 69 16.17 5.70 -17.59
N ARG A 70 14.85 5.77 -17.47
CA ARG A 70 13.91 5.32 -18.52
C ARG A 70 13.59 6.43 -19.51
N PHE A 71 13.55 7.66 -19.01
CA PHE A 71 13.22 8.86 -19.75
C PHE A 71 14.32 9.90 -19.57
N PRO A 72 15.50 9.70 -20.20
CA PRO A 72 16.63 10.60 -20.02
C PRO A 72 16.42 11.98 -20.67
N ARG A 73 15.45 12.11 -21.57
CA ARG A 73 15.12 13.34 -22.29
C ARG A 73 13.60 13.48 -22.49
N LEU A 74 13.14 14.71 -22.70
CA LEU A 74 11.71 15.00 -22.92
C LEU A 74 11.13 14.23 -24.11
N GLU A 75 11.90 14.11 -25.20
CA GLU A 75 11.46 13.42 -26.42
C GLU A 75 11.17 11.94 -26.14
N THR A 76 11.94 11.30 -25.26
CA THR A 76 11.72 9.91 -24.87
C THR A 76 10.49 9.73 -23.98
N ALA A 77 10.12 10.76 -23.20
CA ALA A 77 8.98 10.76 -22.29
C ALA A 77 7.66 11.15 -23.00
N GLN A 78 7.74 11.99 -24.04
CA GLN A 78 6.57 12.54 -24.73
C GLN A 78 5.54 11.48 -25.17
N PRO A 79 5.90 10.31 -25.72
CA PRO A 79 4.94 9.28 -26.12
C PRO A 79 4.13 8.66 -24.97
N TYR A 80 4.58 8.84 -23.72
CA TYR A 80 3.97 8.28 -22.51
C TYR A 80 3.29 9.34 -21.64
N ALA A 81 3.51 10.62 -21.97
CA ALA A 81 2.91 11.72 -21.23
C ALA A 81 1.38 11.72 -21.35
N LYS A 82 0.69 11.91 -20.21
CA LYS A 82 -0.78 11.89 -20.14
C LYS A 82 -1.42 10.61 -20.69
N ASN A 83 -0.68 9.52 -20.73
CA ASN A 83 -1.14 8.21 -21.16
C ASN A 83 -0.82 7.14 -20.09
N PRO A 84 -1.65 7.04 -19.03
CA PRO A 84 -1.40 6.15 -17.89
C PRO A 84 -1.25 4.67 -18.28
N GLU A 85 -2.07 4.19 -19.21
CA GLU A 85 -2.04 2.79 -19.64
C GLU A 85 -0.74 2.45 -20.37
N LYS A 86 -0.37 3.28 -21.36
CA LYS A 86 0.89 3.08 -22.09
C LYS A 86 2.09 3.18 -21.16
N LEU A 87 2.06 4.12 -20.22
CA LEU A 87 3.11 4.27 -19.21
C LEU A 87 3.22 3.03 -18.31
N ALA A 88 2.11 2.56 -17.74
CA ALA A 88 2.10 1.37 -16.90
C ALA A 88 2.65 0.14 -17.64
N ASN A 89 2.18 -0.09 -18.88
CA ASN A 89 2.62 -1.21 -19.69
C ASN A 89 4.11 -1.15 -20.03
N PHE A 90 4.69 0.04 -20.11
CA PHE A 90 6.12 0.23 -20.33
C PHE A 90 6.93 0.05 -19.03
N VAL A 91 6.56 0.73 -17.95
CA VAL A 91 7.38 0.74 -16.72
C VAL A 91 7.33 -0.56 -15.95
N TYR A 92 6.24 -1.32 -16.07
CA TYR A 92 6.03 -2.62 -15.40
C TYR A 92 6.24 -3.83 -16.31
N ALA A 93 6.67 -3.63 -17.56
CA ALA A 93 6.99 -4.74 -18.47
C ALA A 93 8.06 -5.66 -17.88
N GLY A 94 7.84 -6.97 -17.96
CA GLY A 94 8.76 -8.00 -17.51
C GLY A 94 9.01 -8.07 -16.00
N ARG A 95 8.20 -7.37 -15.19
CA ARG A 95 8.34 -7.33 -13.72
C ARG A 95 7.28 -8.21 -13.06
N GLY A 96 7.68 -8.97 -12.05
CA GLY A 96 6.76 -9.70 -11.17
C GLY A 96 5.71 -10.51 -11.94
N GLY A 97 6.10 -11.30 -12.93
CA GLY A 97 5.21 -12.11 -13.75
C GLY A 97 4.41 -11.34 -14.82
N ASN A 98 4.59 -10.02 -14.94
CA ASN A 98 4.05 -9.29 -16.10
C ASN A 98 4.79 -9.71 -17.38
N GLY A 99 4.06 -9.81 -18.48
CA GLY A 99 4.66 -9.98 -19.81
C GLY A 99 5.32 -8.69 -20.30
N ASN A 100 5.65 -8.67 -21.60
CA ASN A 100 6.14 -7.46 -22.26
C ASN A 100 5.06 -6.35 -22.28
N ALA A 101 5.42 -5.15 -22.77
CA ALA A 101 4.49 -4.02 -22.82
C ALA A 101 3.21 -4.31 -23.64
N ALA A 102 3.30 -5.13 -24.68
CA ALA A 102 2.14 -5.49 -25.51
C ALA A 102 1.15 -6.42 -24.80
N SER A 103 1.55 -7.09 -23.70
CA SER A 103 0.67 -7.96 -22.92
C SER A 103 -0.45 -7.22 -22.18
N GLY A 104 -0.32 -5.90 -21.97
CA GLY A 104 -1.26 -5.10 -21.17
C GLY A 104 -1.18 -5.37 -19.66
N ASN A 105 -0.29 -6.27 -19.23
CA ASN A 105 -0.21 -6.68 -17.82
C ASN A 105 0.26 -5.56 -16.88
N GLY A 106 1.07 -4.63 -17.37
CA GLY A 106 1.50 -3.47 -16.58
C GLY A 106 0.33 -2.62 -16.12
N TRP A 107 -0.61 -2.32 -17.00
CA TRP A 107 -1.82 -1.59 -16.67
C TRP A 107 -2.82 -2.45 -15.88
N ARG A 108 -3.01 -3.69 -16.31
CA ARG A 108 -3.94 -4.62 -15.67
C ARG A 108 -3.61 -4.83 -14.19
N TYR A 109 -2.33 -5.00 -13.84
CA TYR A 109 -1.86 -5.25 -12.49
C TYR A 109 -1.09 -4.06 -11.89
N ARG A 110 -1.54 -2.83 -12.24
CA ARG A 110 -1.02 -1.60 -11.63
C ARG A 110 -1.31 -1.54 -10.14
N GLY A 111 -0.65 -0.62 -9.43
CA GLY A 111 -0.78 -0.47 -7.99
C GLY A 111 -2.20 -0.14 -7.54
N ARG A 112 -2.76 -0.97 -6.66
CA ARG A 112 -4.08 -0.81 -6.05
C ARG A 112 -4.07 -1.20 -4.58
N GLY A 113 -5.11 -0.74 -3.85
CA GLY A 113 -5.33 -1.04 -2.45
C GLY A 113 -4.51 -0.19 -1.50
N LEU A 114 -4.60 -0.51 -0.21
CA LEU A 114 -4.04 0.30 0.87
C LEU A 114 -2.51 0.29 0.91
N PHE A 115 -1.86 -0.78 0.47
CA PHE A 115 -0.39 -0.93 0.39
C PHE A 115 0.11 -1.16 -1.05
N GLN A 116 -0.60 -0.62 -2.05
CA GLN A 116 -0.16 -0.62 -3.45
C GLN A 116 0.25 -2.00 -3.98
N LEU A 117 -0.68 -2.97 -3.95
CA LEU A 117 -0.49 -4.27 -4.58
C LEU A 117 -0.24 -4.08 -6.08
N THR A 118 0.93 -4.49 -6.56
CA THR A 118 1.39 -4.24 -7.93
C THR A 118 2.03 -5.51 -8.51
N THR A 119 1.90 -5.74 -9.78
CA THR A 119 2.41 -6.84 -10.60
C THR A 119 1.62 -8.16 -10.47
N LYS A 120 1.57 -8.91 -11.57
CA LYS A 120 0.76 -10.13 -11.70
C LYS A 120 1.06 -11.17 -10.63
N ASP A 121 2.34 -11.41 -10.31
CA ASP A 121 2.71 -12.41 -9.29
C ASP A 121 2.23 -12.00 -7.90
N ASN A 122 2.29 -10.72 -7.54
CA ASN A 122 1.78 -10.25 -6.26
C ASN A 122 0.25 -10.37 -6.18
N TYR A 123 -0.48 -10.04 -7.26
CA TYR A 123 -1.93 -10.30 -7.34
C TYR A 123 -2.26 -11.79 -7.22
N ARG A 124 -1.47 -12.65 -7.86
CA ARG A 124 -1.63 -14.11 -7.77
C ARG A 124 -1.40 -14.62 -6.34
N LEU A 125 -0.29 -14.21 -5.73
CA LEU A 125 0.05 -14.62 -4.35
C LEU A 125 -1.00 -14.14 -3.33
N ALA A 126 -1.44 -12.89 -3.42
CA ALA A 126 -2.50 -12.37 -2.56
C ALA A 126 -3.83 -13.09 -2.80
N GLY A 127 -4.19 -13.33 -4.07
CA GLY A 127 -5.40 -14.07 -4.44
C GLY A 127 -5.41 -15.49 -3.91
N GLN A 128 -4.29 -16.21 -4.01
CA GLN A 128 -4.15 -17.55 -3.45
C GLN A 128 -4.26 -17.56 -1.93
N ALA A 129 -3.58 -16.65 -1.24
CA ALA A 129 -3.61 -16.55 0.22
C ALA A 129 -5.01 -16.19 0.77
N LEU A 130 -5.78 -15.42 0.03
CA LEU A 130 -7.11 -14.95 0.42
C LEU A 130 -8.25 -15.77 -0.19
N ASN A 131 -7.95 -16.74 -1.07
CA ASN A 131 -8.93 -17.46 -1.88
C ASN A 131 -9.84 -16.51 -2.69
N LEU A 132 -9.23 -15.52 -3.35
CA LEU A 132 -9.91 -14.51 -4.17
C LEU A 132 -9.37 -14.51 -5.61
N PRO A 133 -10.22 -14.29 -6.63
CA PRO A 133 -9.82 -14.31 -8.05
C PRO A 133 -9.15 -13.00 -8.48
N LEU A 134 -8.04 -12.60 -7.81
CA LEU A 134 -7.42 -11.29 -8.02
C LEU A 134 -6.67 -11.17 -9.35
N VAL A 135 -6.28 -12.29 -9.95
CA VAL A 135 -5.66 -12.29 -11.29
C VAL A 135 -6.70 -12.04 -12.38
N GLU A 136 -7.86 -12.65 -12.25
CA GLU A 136 -8.98 -12.49 -13.18
C GLU A 136 -9.72 -11.17 -12.99
N LYS A 137 -9.85 -10.74 -11.72
CA LYS A 137 -10.60 -9.55 -11.30
C LYS A 137 -9.74 -8.62 -10.43
N PRO A 138 -8.67 -8.00 -10.99
CA PRO A 138 -7.74 -7.19 -10.20
C PRO A 138 -8.39 -5.96 -9.55
N ASP A 139 -9.47 -5.44 -10.12
CA ASP A 139 -10.20 -4.29 -9.58
C ASP A 139 -10.92 -4.59 -8.25
N LEU A 140 -11.06 -5.86 -7.84
CA LEU A 140 -11.55 -6.19 -6.50
C LEU A 140 -10.69 -5.55 -5.39
N VAL A 141 -9.39 -5.33 -5.64
CA VAL A 141 -8.47 -4.76 -4.66
C VAL A 141 -8.80 -3.30 -4.28
N ILE A 142 -9.67 -2.60 -5.01
CA ILE A 142 -10.13 -1.26 -4.63
C ILE A 142 -11.42 -1.27 -3.77
N SER A 143 -12.09 -2.41 -3.60
CA SER A 143 -13.18 -2.50 -2.63
C SER A 143 -12.62 -2.46 -1.19
N PRO A 144 -13.30 -1.82 -0.23
CA PRO A 144 -12.78 -1.70 1.13
C PRO A 144 -12.43 -3.03 1.78
N GLU A 145 -13.27 -4.06 1.57
CA GLU A 145 -13.08 -5.40 2.13
C GLU A 145 -11.79 -6.04 1.61
N VAL A 146 -11.61 -6.05 0.29
CA VAL A 146 -10.45 -6.68 -0.33
C VAL A 146 -9.19 -5.83 -0.14
N ALA A 147 -9.31 -4.50 -0.14
CA ALA A 147 -8.19 -3.60 0.16
C ALA A 147 -7.65 -3.80 1.58
N ALA A 148 -8.55 -3.94 2.58
CA ALA A 148 -8.16 -4.22 3.95
C ALA A 148 -7.54 -5.62 4.10
N LEU A 149 -8.14 -6.65 3.47
CA LEU A 149 -7.61 -8.01 3.49
C LEU A 149 -6.24 -8.13 2.84
N THR A 150 -6.04 -7.53 1.67
CA THR A 150 -4.74 -7.57 0.98
C THR A 150 -3.65 -6.84 1.78
N ALA A 151 -3.98 -5.73 2.43
CA ALA A 151 -3.05 -5.02 3.30
C ALA A 151 -2.68 -5.84 4.54
N ALA A 152 -3.65 -6.45 5.22
CA ALA A 152 -3.41 -7.26 6.40
C ALA A 152 -2.66 -8.57 6.06
N GLN A 153 -2.95 -9.18 4.93
CA GLN A 153 -2.21 -10.34 4.42
C GLN A 153 -0.75 -9.99 4.10
N PHE A 154 -0.51 -8.84 3.48
CA PHE A 154 0.84 -8.35 3.22
C PHE A 154 1.61 -8.08 4.51
N TRP A 155 0.95 -7.47 5.51
CA TRP A 155 1.48 -7.25 6.86
C TRP A 155 1.90 -8.57 7.53
N GLN A 156 1.03 -9.58 7.51
CA GLN A 156 1.33 -10.91 8.06
C GLN A 156 2.51 -11.58 7.34
N ARG A 157 2.51 -11.55 6.01
CA ARG A 157 3.59 -12.14 5.18
C ARG A 157 4.97 -11.56 5.50
N LEU A 158 5.04 -10.29 5.86
CA LEU A 158 6.28 -9.63 6.26
C LEU A 158 6.65 -9.84 7.74
N GLY A 159 5.82 -10.55 8.53
CA GLY A 159 6.05 -10.80 9.96
C GLY A 159 5.97 -9.53 10.80
N LEU A 160 5.10 -8.56 10.45
CA LEU A 160 5.12 -7.24 11.07
C LEU A 160 4.45 -7.20 12.45
N ASN A 161 3.62 -8.19 12.80
CA ASN A 161 3.05 -8.28 14.15
C ASN A 161 4.15 -8.33 15.23
N SER A 162 5.16 -9.19 15.04
CA SER A 162 6.26 -9.33 15.98
C SER A 162 7.13 -8.08 16.13
N LEU A 163 7.24 -7.27 15.07
CA LEU A 163 7.92 -5.98 15.14
C LEU A 163 7.06 -4.87 15.78
N ALA A 164 5.74 -5.03 15.74
CA ALA A 164 4.81 -4.08 16.33
C ALA A 164 4.49 -4.40 17.81
N ASP A 165 4.84 -5.60 18.29
CA ASP A 165 4.67 -5.97 19.68
C ASP A 165 5.66 -5.20 20.55
N HIS A 166 5.16 -4.60 21.62
CA HIS A 166 5.99 -3.95 22.62
C HIS A 166 6.59 -5.00 23.54
N GLN A 167 7.91 -5.17 23.50
CA GLN A 167 8.65 -6.07 24.42
C GLN A 167 9.53 -5.22 25.35
N VAL A 168 9.70 -5.71 26.59
CA VAL A 168 10.56 -5.03 27.56
C VAL A 168 12.00 -5.00 27.04
N GLY A 169 12.55 -3.79 26.90
CA GLY A 169 13.90 -3.55 26.38
C GLY A 169 13.97 -3.28 24.88
N ASP A 170 12.85 -3.33 24.15
CA ASP A 170 12.78 -2.97 22.73
C ASP A 170 12.85 -1.47 22.51
N ASN A 171 13.30 -1.10 21.33
CA ASN A 171 13.23 0.28 20.86
C ASN A 171 12.08 0.41 19.86
N ASP A 172 10.88 0.74 20.34
CA ASP A 172 9.66 0.88 19.54
C ASP A 172 9.85 1.75 18.30
N GLU A 173 10.60 2.85 18.40
CA GLU A 173 10.84 3.73 17.26
C GLU A 173 11.67 3.07 16.17
N LYS A 174 12.70 2.29 16.55
CA LYS A 174 13.51 1.53 15.59
C LYS A 174 12.70 0.43 14.93
N ASP A 175 11.84 -0.23 15.70
CA ASP A 175 10.99 -1.30 15.16
C ASP A 175 9.91 -0.75 14.24
N PHE A 176 9.29 0.38 14.57
CA PHE A 176 8.39 1.08 13.65
C PHE A 176 9.11 1.57 12.36
N GLU A 177 10.36 2.00 12.47
CA GLU A 177 11.19 2.32 11.31
C GLU A 177 11.43 1.08 10.43
N LYS A 178 11.75 -0.08 11.04
CA LYS A 178 11.89 -1.36 10.30
C LYS A 178 10.59 -1.75 9.59
N ILE A 179 9.44 -1.60 10.26
CA ILE A 179 8.11 -1.81 9.65
C ILE A 179 7.96 -0.92 8.41
N SER A 180 8.23 0.37 8.55
CA SER A 180 8.12 1.34 7.46
C SER A 180 9.02 0.98 6.27
N ILE A 181 10.27 0.58 6.55
CA ILE A 181 11.23 0.14 5.51
C ILE A 181 10.75 -1.14 4.81
N LYS A 182 10.22 -2.11 5.56
CA LYS A 182 9.70 -3.37 4.98
C LYS A 182 8.51 -3.13 4.06
N ILE A 183 7.64 -2.16 4.36
CA ILE A 183 6.46 -1.83 3.56
C ILE A 183 6.86 -1.00 2.32
N ASN A 184 7.67 0.04 2.49
CA ASN A 184 7.96 1.04 1.44
C ASN A 184 9.26 0.78 0.68
N GLY A 185 10.11 -0.13 1.16
CA GLY A 185 11.44 -0.37 0.60
C GLY A 185 12.49 0.71 0.97
N GLY A 186 12.14 1.67 1.84
CA GLY A 186 13.02 2.76 2.25
C GLY A 186 12.42 3.64 3.35
N LYS A 187 13.04 4.81 3.59
CA LYS A 187 12.63 5.75 4.65
C LYS A 187 11.75 6.90 4.16
N VAL A 188 11.22 6.81 2.94
CA VAL A 188 10.35 7.86 2.40
C VAL A 188 9.09 7.99 3.27
N GLY A 189 8.76 9.22 3.66
CA GLY A 189 7.60 9.51 4.49
C GLY A 189 7.70 9.04 5.95
N LEU A 190 8.88 8.66 6.45
CA LEU A 190 9.04 8.13 7.81
C LEU A 190 8.55 9.12 8.88
N THR A 191 8.80 10.42 8.71
CA THR A 191 8.35 11.45 9.64
C THR A 191 6.82 11.51 9.73
N GLU A 192 6.14 11.47 8.60
CA GLU A 192 4.67 11.49 8.53
C GLU A 192 4.07 10.21 9.10
N ARG A 193 4.66 9.05 8.78
CA ARG A 193 4.27 7.75 9.34
C ARG A 193 4.39 7.73 10.87
N LYS A 194 5.48 8.28 11.41
CA LYS A 194 5.67 8.43 12.86
C LYS A 194 4.60 9.34 13.51
N LYS A 195 4.19 10.43 12.86
CA LYS A 195 3.10 11.29 13.35
C LYS A 195 1.78 10.51 13.46
N TYR A 196 1.39 9.75 12.42
CA TYR A 196 0.22 8.90 12.47
C TYR A 196 0.33 7.83 13.57
N TRP A 197 1.51 7.22 13.70
CA TRP A 197 1.75 6.21 14.71
C TRP A 197 1.63 6.75 16.14
N GLN A 198 2.23 7.89 16.45
CA GLN A 198 2.11 8.54 17.76
C GLN A 198 0.66 8.90 18.08
N LEU A 199 -0.08 9.43 17.09
CA LEU A 199 -1.49 9.73 17.24
C LEU A 199 -2.31 8.46 17.51
N ALA A 200 -2.04 7.39 16.76
CA ALA A 200 -2.72 6.12 16.92
C ALA A 200 -2.42 5.48 18.28
N LYS A 201 -1.16 5.47 18.73
CA LYS A 201 -0.78 4.99 20.08
C LYS A 201 -1.57 5.73 21.17
N LYS A 202 -1.56 7.05 21.13
CA LYS A 202 -2.30 7.89 22.09
C LYS A 202 -3.81 7.57 22.07
N THR A 203 -4.39 7.39 20.88
CA THR A 203 -5.83 7.18 20.71
C THR A 203 -6.28 5.79 21.15
N LEU A 204 -5.40 4.80 21.04
CA LEU A 204 -5.68 3.38 21.34
C LEU A 204 -5.17 2.94 22.72
N GLY A 205 -4.39 3.77 23.41
CA GLY A 205 -3.80 3.44 24.70
C GLY A 205 -2.64 2.44 24.60
N ALA A 206 -1.78 2.58 23.57
CA ALA A 206 -0.62 1.73 23.32
C ALA A 206 0.68 2.38 23.81
#